data_a3b2cee72e1c2afa1c217514524b9fa0
#
_entry.id   a3b2cee72e1c2afa1c217514524b9fa0
#
_cell.length_a   1.000
_cell.length_b   1.000
_cell.length_c   1.000
_cell.angle_alpha   90.00
_cell.angle_beta   90.00
_cell.angle_gamma   90.00
#
_symmetry.space_group_name_H-M   'P 1'
#
loop_
_entity.id
_entity.type
_entity.pdbx_description
1 polymer ?
#
loop_
_entity_poly.entity_id
_entity_poly.type
_entity_poly.pdbx_seq_one_letter_code
_entity_poly.pdbx_strand_id
1 'polypeptide(L)'
;MMAALDAKMASMGAKPDLAAGHRITQVSIWHVPLTSHETYYMAEGKTCDTVETVVVAVKTDQGMVGWGEVCPIPHYLPAYARGVAPALTEMAPAILGADPVGPEALVARLDAYLPGHIYAKSALDIALWDITGQVAGLPLYALLGGRRQADLPLYHSITCIAPDEMARIARDAQARGMSQFQAKLGADADWQADVERLVKVREAVGPGPIVYGDWNCGATSLDASRVGRAVSHLDIMLEQPCATLDDCARVRASSGLPMKLDELAHDTESLLRAHKLAIMDAVAVKLSKFGGLSAAGRARDLCQYLGAKMCVEDTWGSDIATAAALHLGIATDPARVLNVCDLSGYVAPRVAPTAPVRTNGRISPPEGAGLGIIVDAVALGAPDVVLE
;
A
#
# COMPACT_ATOMS: atom_id res chain seq x y z
N MET A 1 -20.61 44.74 -0.09
CA MET A 1 -20.47 43.33 -0.42
C MET A 1 -19.15 43.01 -1.13
N MET A 2 -18.70 43.79 -2.13
CA MET A 2 -17.38 43.62 -2.76
C MET A 2 -16.19 43.84 -1.81
N ALA A 3 -16.20 44.92 -0.99
CA ALA A 3 -15.12 45.19 -0.06
C ALA A 3 -14.91 44.11 1.04
N ALA A 4 -15.95 43.34 1.39
CA ALA A 4 -15.85 42.19 2.29
C ALA A 4 -15.29 40.93 1.64
N LEU A 5 -15.46 40.81 0.33
CA LEU A 5 -14.87 39.74 -0.49
C LEU A 5 -13.36 39.95 -0.68
N ASP A 6 -12.96 41.22 -0.93
CA ASP A 6 -11.56 41.62 -1.10
C ASP A 6 -10.76 41.48 0.21
N ALA A 7 -11.37 41.78 1.37
CA ALA A 7 -10.75 41.57 2.68
C ALA A 7 -10.60 40.09 3.04
N LYS A 8 -11.52 39.22 2.58
CA LYS A 8 -11.45 37.76 2.80
C LYS A 8 -10.42 37.11 1.86
N MET A 9 -10.22 37.64 0.66
CA MET A 9 -9.16 37.18 -0.27
C MET A 9 -7.77 37.65 0.17
N ALA A 10 -7.65 38.79 0.84
CA ALA A 10 -6.37 39.28 1.38
C ALA A 10 -5.92 38.52 2.65
N SER A 11 -6.83 37.84 3.36
CA SER A 11 -6.51 36.99 4.52
C SER A 11 -6.16 35.53 4.16
N MET A 12 -6.37 35.12 2.90
CA MET A 12 -5.82 33.90 2.36
C MET A 12 -4.35 34.17 2.03
N GLY A 13 -3.43 33.61 2.85
CA GLY A 13 -2.00 33.85 2.78
C GLY A 13 -1.45 33.92 1.36
N ALA A 14 -0.36 34.65 1.17
CA ALA A 14 0.28 34.82 -0.14
C ALA A 14 0.35 33.47 -0.85
N LYS A 15 -0.18 33.42 -2.10
CA LYS A 15 -0.03 32.23 -2.94
C LYS A 15 1.45 31.90 -2.97
N PRO A 16 1.86 30.64 -2.73
CA PRO A 16 3.25 30.28 -2.88
C PRO A 16 3.71 30.68 -4.30
N ASP A 17 4.87 31.30 -4.38
CA ASP A 17 5.47 31.67 -5.66
C ASP A 17 5.93 30.41 -6.36
N LEU A 18 5.05 29.82 -7.19
CA LEU A 18 5.35 28.65 -8.01
C LEU A 18 6.46 28.92 -9.06
N ALA A 19 6.87 30.19 -9.23
CA ALA A 19 7.96 30.57 -10.12
C ALA A 19 9.34 30.49 -9.42
N ALA A 20 9.40 30.48 -8.09
CA ALA A 20 10.63 30.23 -7.35
C ALA A 20 10.83 28.70 -7.25
N GLY A 21 11.64 28.13 -8.14
CA GLY A 21 11.93 26.69 -8.13
C GLY A 21 12.52 26.25 -6.80
N HIS A 22 12.00 25.17 -6.24
CA HIS A 22 12.54 24.50 -5.05
C HIS A 22 13.75 23.65 -5.45
N ARG A 23 14.73 23.54 -4.54
CA ARG A 23 15.88 22.65 -4.74
C ARG A 23 16.05 21.72 -3.55
N ILE A 24 16.23 20.44 -3.83
CA ILE A 24 16.52 19.44 -2.78
C ILE A 24 17.93 19.75 -2.24
N THR A 25 18.03 20.01 -0.94
CA THR A 25 19.30 20.27 -0.27
C THR A 25 19.76 19.13 0.60
N GLN A 26 18.82 18.26 1.06
CA GLN A 26 19.15 17.18 1.97
C GLN A 26 18.16 16.04 1.81
N VAL A 27 18.64 14.80 1.94
CA VAL A 27 17.83 13.60 2.13
C VAL A 27 18.28 12.90 3.41
N SER A 28 17.38 12.74 4.36
CA SER A 28 17.63 12.04 5.63
C SER A 28 16.88 10.71 5.65
N ILE A 29 17.54 9.66 6.17
CA ILE A 29 17.03 8.29 6.12
C ILE A 29 17.14 7.66 7.50
N TRP A 30 16.04 7.02 7.95
CA TRP A 30 15.96 6.26 9.21
C TRP A 30 15.51 4.83 8.92
N HIS A 31 16.08 3.88 9.64
CA HIS A 31 15.60 2.51 9.72
C HIS A 31 14.83 2.34 11.02
N VAL A 32 13.55 2.08 10.93
CA VAL A 32 12.64 2.02 12.09
C VAL A 32 12.09 0.61 12.24
N PRO A 33 12.35 -0.07 13.37
CA PRO A 33 11.70 -1.36 13.62
C PRO A 33 10.23 -1.14 13.93
N LEU A 34 9.37 -1.85 13.19
CA LEU A 34 7.94 -1.92 13.42
C LEU A 34 7.59 -3.30 13.96
N THR A 35 7.08 -3.37 15.18
CA THR A 35 6.63 -4.63 15.79
C THR A 35 5.13 -4.79 15.56
N SER A 36 4.74 -5.91 14.99
CA SER A 36 3.34 -6.27 14.78
C SER A 36 2.63 -6.54 16.10
N HIS A 37 1.35 -6.18 16.20
CA HIS A 37 0.54 -6.44 17.40
C HIS A 37 0.30 -7.94 17.62
N GLU A 38 0.44 -8.75 16.58
CA GLU A 38 0.46 -10.21 16.61
C GLU A 38 1.43 -10.73 15.56
N THR A 39 1.97 -11.92 15.75
CA THR A 39 2.81 -12.57 14.72
C THR A 39 1.95 -13.05 13.58
N TYR A 40 2.26 -12.61 12.36
CA TYR A 40 1.60 -13.11 11.16
C TYR A 40 2.32 -14.35 10.64
N TYR A 41 1.59 -15.46 10.58
CA TYR A 41 2.03 -16.69 9.94
C TYR A 41 1.46 -16.76 8.54
N MET A 42 2.31 -17.09 7.57
CA MET A 42 2.00 -17.13 6.15
C MET A 42 2.47 -18.47 5.56
N ALA A 43 2.22 -18.65 4.27
CA ALA A 43 2.65 -19.84 3.53
C ALA A 43 4.16 -20.12 3.70
N GLU A 44 4.54 -21.39 3.58
CA GLU A 44 5.93 -21.88 3.64
C GLU A 44 6.68 -21.54 4.95
N GLY A 45 5.95 -21.35 6.05
CA GLY A 45 6.54 -21.01 7.35
C GLY A 45 7.08 -19.57 7.46
N LYS A 46 6.75 -18.70 6.51
CA LYS A 46 7.08 -17.28 6.57
C LYS A 46 6.34 -16.61 7.72
N THR A 47 7.00 -15.68 8.40
CA THR A 47 6.42 -14.93 9.51
C THR A 47 6.69 -13.45 9.38
N CYS A 48 5.79 -12.63 9.93
CA CYS A 48 5.96 -11.19 10.07
C CYS A 48 5.66 -10.82 11.53
N ASP A 49 6.72 -10.55 12.30
CA ASP A 49 6.63 -10.16 13.71
C ASP A 49 7.21 -8.75 13.90
N THR A 50 8.52 -8.59 13.73
CA THR A 50 9.17 -7.28 13.66
C THR A 50 9.79 -7.12 12.28
N VAL A 51 9.43 -6.03 11.60
CA VAL A 51 9.94 -5.67 10.28
C VAL A 51 10.65 -4.32 10.35
N GLU A 52 11.60 -4.09 9.48
CA GLU A 52 12.31 -2.82 9.40
C GLU A 52 11.71 -1.96 8.29
N THR A 53 11.10 -0.83 8.66
CA THR A 53 10.68 0.19 7.69
C THR A 53 11.76 1.24 7.50
N VAL A 54 11.79 1.86 6.33
CA VAL A 54 12.70 2.97 6.01
C VAL A 54 11.88 4.24 5.80
N VAL A 55 12.12 5.23 6.66
CA VAL A 55 11.53 6.56 6.55
C VAL A 55 12.55 7.47 5.86
N VAL A 56 12.06 8.28 4.91
CA VAL A 56 12.85 9.24 4.15
C VAL A 56 12.27 10.62 4.32
N ALA A 57 13.11 11.60 4.66
CA ALA A 57 12.76 13.01 4.63
C ALA A 57 13.57 13.74 3.57
N VAL A 58 12.89 14.46 2.69
CA VAL A 58 13.49 15.34 1.68
C VAL A 58 13.32 16.78 2.10
N LYS A 59 14.41 17.52 2.26
CA LYS A 59 14.40 18.94 2.63
C LYS A 59 14.78 19.81 1.42
N THR A 60 14.11 20.96 1.30
CA THR A 60 14.38 21.92 0.23
C THR A 60 15.13 23.15 0.76
N ASP A 61 15.71 23.93 -0.16
CA ASP A 61 16.35 25.24 0.10
C ASP A 61 15.38 26.29 0.69
N GLN A 62 14.08 26.08 0.54
CA GLN A 62 13.03 26.93 1.12
C GLN A 62 12.50 26.38 2.48
N GLY A 63 13.17 25.36 3.02
CA GLY A 63 12.85 24.79 4.34
C GLY A 63 11.66 23.86 4.39
N MET A 64 11.07 23.50 3.24
CA MET A 64 10.02 22.48 3.20
C MET A 64 10.60 21.11 3.45
N VAL A 65 9.85 20.23 4.10
CA VAL A 65 10.20 18.85 4.36
C VAL A 65 9.07 17.95 3.89
N GLY A 66 9.37 17.05 2.97
CA GLY A 66 8.46 15.99 2.54
C GLY A 66 8.88 14.65 3.11
N TRP A 67 7.90 13.82 3.45
CA TRP A 67 8.09 12.53 4.08
C TRP A 67 7.67 11.39 3.16
N GLY A 68 8.46 10.33 3.18
CA GLY A 68 8.14 9.09 2.48
C GLY A 68 8.54 7.88 3.30
N GLU A 69 8.01 6.73 2.94
CA GLU A 69 8.24 5.48 3.65
C GLU A 69 8.20 4.30 2.70
N VAL A 70 9.01 3.29 3.01
CA VAL A 70 8.92 1.96 2.40
C VAL A 70 9.28 0.90 3.43
N CYS A 71 8.49 -0.17 3.48
CA CYS A 71 8.74 -1.32 4.35
C CYS A 71 8.83 -2.61 3.51
N PRO A 72 9.99 -2.89 2.87
CA PRO A 72 10.15 -4.10 2.07
C PRO A 72 10.34 -5.32 2.97
N ILE A 73 9.67 -6.43 2.62
CA ILE A 73 9.77 -7.69 3.34
C ILE A 73 10.44 -8.73 2.43
N PRO A 74 11.71 -9.11 2.70
CA PRO A 74 12.52 -9.92 1.79
C PRO A 74 12.04 -11.36 1.61
N HIS A 75 11.13 -11.84 2.47
CA HIS A 75 10.65 -13.22 2.41
C HIS A 75 9.75 -13.51 1.20
N TYR A 76 9.11 -12.49 0.64
CA TYR A 76 8.25 -12.65 -0.53
C TYR A 76 8.35 -11.52 -1.57
N LEU A 77 9.29 -10.58 -1.35
CA LEU A 77 9.53 -9.46 -2.26
C LEU A 77 11.03 -9.36 -2.60
N PRO A 78 11.41 -8.94 -3.80
CA PRO A 78 12.81 -8.81 -4.21
C PRO A 78 13.45 -7.53 -3.65
N ALA A 79 13.23 -7.22 -2.37
CA ALA A 79 13.75 -6.02 -1.73
C ALA A 79 13.93 -6.24 -0.21
N TYR A 80 14.80 -5.44 0.39
CA TYR A 80 15.07 -5.45 1.82
C TYR A 80 15.39 -4.03 2.32
N ALA A 81 15.07 -3.73 3.56
CA ALA A 81 15.14 -2.37 4.13
C ALA A 81 16.56 -1.77 4.03
N ARG A 82 17.58 -2.56 4.40
CA ARG A 82 18.99 -2.09 4.38
C ARG A 82 19.57 -1.85 2.98
N GLY A 83 18.86 -2.21 1.92
CA GLY A 83 19.21 -1.88 0.54
C GLY A 83 18.71 -0.49 0.10
N VAL A 84 17.82 0.14 0.85
CA VAL A 84 17.22 1.43 0.47
C VAL A 84 18.22 2.57 0.58
N ALA A 85 18.87 2.74 1.74
CA ALA A 85 19.82 3.83 1.96
C ALA A 85 21.03 3.79 1.00
N PRO A 86 21.70 2.65 0.74
CA PRO A 86 22.73 2.57 -0.29
C PRO A 86 22.26 2.95 -1.68
N ALA A 87 21.07 2.53 -2.09
CA ALA A 87 20.52 2.88 -3.40
C ALA A 87 20.24 4.39 -3.52
N LEU A 88 19.69 5.03 -2.48
CA LEU A 88 19.50 6.48 -2.44
C LEU A 88 20.84 7.22 -2.43
N THR A 89 21.86 6.70 -1.73
CA THR A 89 23.22 7.27 -1.71
C THR A 89 23.84 7.25 -3.10
N GLU A 90 23.72 6.14 -3.84
CA GLU A 90 24.18 6.06 -5.23
C GLU A 90 23.48 7.08 -6.13
N MET A 91 22.19 7.32 -5.91
CA MET A 91 21.39 8.29 -6.67
C MET A 91 21.56 9.74 -6.19
N ALA A 92 22.25 10.01 -5.08
CA ALA A 92 22.38 11.34 -4.49
C ALA A 92 22.82 12.43 -5.51
N PRO A 93 23.79 12.19 -6.44
CA PRO A 93 24.17 13.20 -7.44
C PRO A 93 23.05 13.59 -8.40
N ALA A 94 22.05 12.72 -8.57
CA ALA A 94 20.88 13.01 -9.40
C ALA A 94 19.71 13.58 -8.59
N ILE A 95 19.70 13.43 -7.28
CA ILE A 95 18.66 13.91 -6.37
C ILE A 95 18.96 15.33 -5.88
N LEU A 96 20.18 15.54 -5.35
CA LEU A 96 20.55 16.82 -4.77
C LEU A 96 20.60 17.92 -5.84
N GLY A 97 20.05 19.09 -5.49
CA GLY A 97 19.87 20.21 -6.40
C GLY A 97 18.72 20.05 -7.42
N ALA A 98 18.04 18.90 -7.44
CA ALA A 98 16.86 18.71 -8.29
C ALA A 98 15.65 19.48 -7.77
N ASP A 99 14.70 19.76 -8.66
CA ASP A 99 13.38 20.24 -8.29
C ASP A 99 12.52 19.08 -7.79
N PRO A 100 11.96 19.17 -6.56
CA PRO A 100 11.10 18.11 -6.02
C PRO A 100 9.66 18.17 -6.56
N VAL A 101 9.26 19.30 -7.16
CA VAL A 101 7.87 19.47 -7.62
C VAL A 101 7.68 18.76 -8.96
N GLY A 102 6.60 17.97 -9.05
CA GLY A 102 6.36 17.10 -10.22
C GLY A 102 7.23 15.84 -10.16
N PRO A 103 6.99 14.94 -9.19
CA PRO A 103 7.84 13.78 -8.86
C PRO A 103 8.20 12.90 -10.05
N GLU A 104 7.29 12.74 -11.01
CA GLU A 104 7.46 11.86 -12.16
C GLU A 104 8.69 12.23 -13.03
N ALA A 105 9.00 13.52 -13.16
CA ALA A 105 10.16 13.97 -13.94
C ALA A 105 11.48 13.57 -13.26
N LEU A 106 11.57 13.71 -11.94
CA LEU A 106 12.75 13.29 -11.20
C LEU A 106 12.88 11.77 -11.16
N VAL A 107 11.79 11.05 -10.90
CA VAL A 107 11.79 9.57 -10.90
C VAL A 107 12.23 9.01 -12.25
N ALA A 108 11.74 9.55 -13.37
CA ALA A 108 12.19 9.15 -14.72
C ALA A 108 13.70 9.37 -14.93
N ARG A 109 14.26 10.47 -14.39
CA ARG A 109 15.70 10.70 -14.39
C ARG A 109 16.47 9.68 -13.54
N LEU A 110 15.92 9.31 -12.38
CA LEU A 110 16.51 8.29 -11.51
C LEU A 110 16.42 6.90 -12.12
N ASP A 111 15.38 6.59 -12.90
CA ASP A 111 15.27 5.32 -13.62
C ASP A 111 16.37 5.19 -14.70
N ALA A 112 16.72 6.29 -15.35
CA ALA A 112 17.82 6.32 -16.30
C ALA A 112 19.21 6.30 -15.61
N TYR A 113 19.33 6.91 -14.41
CA TYR A 113 20.58 6.98 -13.66
C TYR A 113 20.96 5.64 -13.01
N LEU A 114 20.01 5.01 -12.31
CA LEU A 114 20.16 3.72 -11.64
C LEU A 114 18.92 2.86 -11.91
N PRO A 115 18.94 1.99 -12.95
CA PRO A 115 17.83 1.09 -13.24
C PRO A 115 17.47 0.17 -12.07
N GLY A 116 16.18 -0.13 -11.89
CA GLY A 116 15.69 -0.96 -10.77
C GLY A 116 15.57 -0.16 -9.46
N HIS A 117 15.80 -0.84 -8.33
CA HIS A 117 15.73 -0.24 -6.98
C HIS A 117 14.40 0.50 -6.70
N ILE A 118 13.29 -0.04 -7.22
CA ILE A 118 11.98 0.61 -7.19
C ILE A 118 11.49 0.91 -5.77
N TYR A 119 11.85 0.07 -4.79
CA TYR A 119 11.49 0.29 -3.38
C TYR A 119 12.17 1.53 -2.79
N ALA A 120 13.46 1.74 -3.09
CA ALA A 120 14.16 2.95 -2.65
C ALA A 120 13.55 4.20 -3.32
N LYS A 121 13.27 4.12 -4.61
CA LYS A 121 12.61 5.20 -5.35
C LYS A 121 11.21 5.47 -4.85
N SER A 122 10.47 4.44 -4.39
CA SER A 122 9.13 4.59 -3.83
C SER A 122 9.10 5.51 -2.62
N ALA A 123 10.01 5.30 -1.65
CA ALA A 123 10.10 6.17 -0.48
C ALA A 123 10.40 7.63 -0.88
N LEU A 124 11.32 7.82 -1.82
CA LEU A 124 11.64 9.15 -2.35
C LEU A 124 10.44 9.77 -3.09
N ASP A 125 9.78 9.03 -3.97
CA ASP A 125 8.62 9.48 -4.73
C ASP A 125 7.49 9.96 -3.83
N ILE A 126 7.17 9.23 -2.76
CA ILE A 126 6.16 9.64 -1.77
C ILE A 126 6.55 10.97 -1.10
N ALA A 127 7.85 11.12 -0.72
CA ALA A 127 8.35 12.37 -0.13
C ALA A 127 8.25 13.56 -1.11
N LEU A 128 8.51 13.34 -2.38
CA LEU A 128 8.39 14.36 -3.43
C LEU A 128 6.92 14.73 -3.67
N TRP A 129 6.01 13.78 -3.65
CA TRP A 129 4.57 14.04 -3.69
C TRP A 129 4.13 14.86 -2.49
N ASP A 130 4.63 14.55 -1.29
CA ASP A 130 4.32 15.32 -0.08
C ASP A 130 4.73 16.78 -0.24
N ILE A 131 5.96 17.07 -0.71
CA ILE A 131 6.40 18.44 -1.04
C ILE A 131 5.49 19.06 -2.10
N THR A 132 5.18 18.34 -3.18
CA THR A 132 4.32 18.85 -4.26
C THR A 132 2.95 19.28 -3.72
N GLY A 133 2.35 18.48 -2.83
CA GLY A 133 1.08 18.81 -2.18
C GLY A 133 1.20 20.02 -1.25
N GLN A 134 2.30 20.11 -0.48
CA GLN A 134 2.57 21.27 0.39
C GLN A 134 2.73 22.55 -0.42
N VAL A 135 3.50 22.53 -1.52
CA VAL A 135 3.67 23.67 -2.45
C VAL A 135 2.33 24.09 -3.05
N ALA A 136 1.51 23.12 -3.46
CA ALA A 136 0.19 23.40 -4.01
C ALA A 136 -0.83 23.86 -2.95
N GLY A 137 -0.56 23.66 -1.67
CA GLY A 137 -1.52 23.90 -0.58
C GLY A 137 -2.72 22.94 -0.61
N LEU A 138 -2.53 21.74 -1.16
CA LEU A 138 -3.59 20.76 -1.39
C LEU A 138 -3.22 19.39 -0.81
N PRO A 139 -4.21 18.62 -0.32
CA PRO A 139 -3.99 17.23 0.03
C PRO A 139 -3.70 16.41 -1.24
N LEU A 140 -2.90 15.35 -1.13
CA LEU A 140 -2.47 14.59 -2.30
C LEU A 140 -3.62 14.02 -3.12
N TYR A 141 -4.71 13.61 -2.51
CA TYR A 141 -5.86 13.11 -3.26
C TYR A 141 -6.41 14.14 -4.27
N ALA A 142 -6.29 15.46 -3.98
CA ALA A 142 -6.74 16.50 -4.89
C ALA A 142 -5.89 16.54 -6.18
N LEU A 143 -4.59 16.24 -6.05
CA LEU A 143 -3.64 16.14 -7.18
C LEU A 143 -3.74 14.79 -7.92
N LEU A 144 -4.18 13.73 -7.23
CA LEU A 144 -4.32 12.38 -7.76
C LEU A 144 -5.66 12.09 -8.45
N GLY A 145 -6.51 13.12 -8.66
CA GLY A 145 -7.79 12.97 -9.37
C GLY A 145 -9.02 13.42 -8.57
N GLY A 146 -8.82 14.00 -7.38
CA GLY A 146 -9.88 14.54 -6.52
C GLY A 146 -10.47 13.52 -5.54
N ARG A 147 -11.16 14.02 -4.51
CA ARG A 147 -11.86 13.17 -3.55
C ARG A 147 -13.12 12.59 -4.18
N ARG A 148 -13.20 11.28 -4.31
CA ARG A 148 -14.31 10.56 -4.97
C ARG A 148 -15.28 9.89 -4.01
N GLN A 149 -14.93 9.76 -2.74
CA GLN A 149 -15.75 9.16 -1.68
C GLN A 149 -15.41 9.77 -0.32
N ALA A 150 -16.26 9.53 0.69
CA ALA A 150 -16.08 10.11 2.02
C ALA A 150 -14.96 9.42 2.81
N ASP A 151 -14.94 8.10 2.77
CA ASP A 151 -14.02 7.21 3.47
C ASP A 151 -13.82 5.91 2.67
N LEU A 152 -12.94 5.04 3.12
CA LEU A 152 -12.52 3.83 2.44
C LEU A 152 -12.81 2.60 3.29
N PRO A 153 -13.32 1.50 2.71
CA PRO A 153 -13.46 0.25 3.42
C PRO A 153 -12.10 -0.39 3.69
N LEU A 154 -11.94 -0.94 4.90
CA LEU A 154 -10.77 -1.71 5.30
C LEU A 154 -11.02 -3.21 5.15
N TYR A 155 -9.96 -4.00 5.02
CA TYR A 155 -10.01 -5.42 5.27
C TYR A 155 -9.24 -5.77 6.56
N HIS A 156 -9.58 -6.91 7.15
CA HIS A 156 -8.86 -7.48 8.28
C HIS A 156 -8.08 -8.71 7.83
N SER A 157 -6.75 -8.65 7.96
CA SER A 157 -5.89 -9.81 7.70
C SER A 157 -5.90 -10.74 8.90
N ILE A 158 -6.16 -12.03 8.66
CA ILE A 158 -6.20 -13.08 9.68
C ILE A 158 -5.00 -13.98 9.46
N THR A 159 -4.12 -14.06 10.44
CA THR A 159 -2.92 -14.90 10.40
C THR A 159 -3.27 -16.39 10.20
N CYS A 160 -2.38 -17.18 9.57
CA CYS A 160 -2.60 -18.59 9.27
C CYS A 160 -2.39 -19.46 10.51
N ILE A 161 -3.46 -19.76 11.23
CA ILE A 161 -3.49 -20.57 12.47
C ILE A 161 -4.62 -21.59 12.41
N ALA A 162 -4.98 -22.18 13.56
CA ALA A 162 -6.06 -23.16 13.64
C ALA A 162 -7.41 -22.59 13.14
N PRO A 163 -8.20 -23.34 12.35
CA PRO A 163 -9.43 -22.86 11.70
C PRO A 163 -10.45 -22.22 12.66
N ASP A 164 -10.69 -22.80 13.82
CA ASP A 164 -11.62 -22.26 14.81
C ASP A 164 -11.14 -20.93 15.41
N GLU A 165 -9.83 -20.75 15.57
CA GLU A 165 -9.24 -19.53 16.06
C GLU A 165 -9.31 -18.41 14.99
N MET A 166 -9.06 -18.73 13.72
CA MET A 166 -9.27 -17.80 12.59
C MET A 166 -10.74 -17.35 12.53
N ALA A 167 -11.68 -18.28 12.72
CA ALA A 167 -13.11 -17.98 12.79
C ALA A 167 -13.47 -17.04 13.96
N ARG A 168 -12.84 -17.22 15.11
CA ARG A 168 -13.01 -16.34 16.27
C ARG A 168 -12.50 -14.93 15.97
N ILE A 169 -11.29 -14.81 15.42
CA ILE A 169 -10.71 -13.51 15.02
C ILE A 169 -11.63 -12.80 14.02
N ALA A 170 -12.17 -13.53 13.03
CA ALA A 170 -13.09 -12.97 12.04
C ALA A 170 -14.36 -12.40 12.70
N ARG A 171 -15.00 -13.14 13.62
CA ARG A 171 -16.17 -12.65 14.37
C ARG A 171 -15.85 -11.42 15.19
N ASP A 172 -14.73 -11.42 15.91
CA ASP A 172 -14.30 -10.31 16.75
C ASP A 172 -14.04 -9.05 15.92
N ALA A 173 -13.42 -9.20 14.75
CA ALA A 173 -13.19 -8.09 13.82
C ALA A 173 -14.51 -7.60 13.20
N GLN A 174 -15.44 -8.51 12.84
CA GLN A 174 -16.77 -8.14 12.36
C GLN A 174 -17.55 -7.35 13.41
N ALA A 175 -17.48 -7.73 14.67
CA ALA A 175 -18.12 -7.00 15.76
C ALA A 175 -17.58 -5.57 15.92
N ARG A 176 -16.33 -5.31 15.45
CA ARG A 176 -15.73 -3.97 15.37
C ARG A 176 -15.99 -3.26 14.04
N GLY A 177 -16.92 -3.76 13.23
CA GLY A 177 -17.35 -3.13 11.98
C GLY A 177 -16.61 -3.58 10.72
N MET A 178 -15.67 -4.53 10.81
CA MET A 178 -15.00 -5.07 9.62
C MET A 178 -15.99 -5.88 8.77
N SER A 179 -15.94 -5.70 7.46
CA SER A 179 -16.78 -6.38 6.49
C SER A 179 -16.01 -7.08 5.37
N GLN A 180 -14.69 -7.06 5.46
CA GLN A 180 -13.80 -7.72 4.50
C GLN A 180 -12.69 -8.44 5.26
N PHE A 181 -12.38 -9.69 4.87
CA PHE A 181 -11.49 -10.58 5.61
C PHE A 181 -10.53 -11.28 4.64
N GLN A 182 -9.23 -11.16 4.92
CA GLN A 182 -8.17 -11.90 4.24
C GLN A 182 -7.72 -13.03 5.16
N ALA A 183 -7.97 -14.27 4.80
CA ALA A 183 -7.49 -15.44 5.52
C ALA A 183 -6.13 -15.86 4.96
N LYS A 184 -5.05 -15.82 5.74
CA LYS A 184 -3.75 -16.37 5.35
C LYS A 184 -3.82 -17.89 5.30
N LEU A 185 -3.19 -18.49 4.28
CA LEU A 185 -3.25 -19.90 3.96
C LEU A 185 -1.85 -20.45 3.68
N GLY A 186 -1.75 -21.78 3.53
CA GLY A 186 -0.52 -22.44 3.06
C GLY A 186 0.56 -22.63 4.13
N ALA A 187 0.23 -22.51 5.42
CA ALA A 187 1.20 -22.80 6.49
C ALA A 187 1.41 -24.30 6.70
N ASP A 188 0.44 -25.14 6.31
CA ASP A 188 0.49 -26.59 6.42
C ASP A 188 0.74 -27.24 5.07
N ALA A 189 1.36 -28.42 5.10
CA ALA A 189 1.53 -29.24 3.89
C ALA A 189 0.21 -29.88 3.42
N ASP A 190 -0.81 -29.93 4.28
CA ASP A 190 -2.13 -30.48 3.96
C ASP A 190 -3.09 -29.38 3.47
N TRP A 191 -3.40 -29.42 2.18
CA TRP A 191 -4.35 -28.50 1.56
C TRP A 191 -5.77 -28.56 2.18
N GLN A 192 -6.15 -29.65 2.86
CA GLN A 192 -7.45 -29.80 3.51
C GLN A 192 -7.59 -28.85 4.70
N ALA A 193 -6.49 -28.52 5.37
CA ALA A 193 -6.48 -27.51 6.42
C ALA A 193 -6.88 -26.13 5.90
N ASP A 194 -6.46 -25.76 4.68
CA ASP A 194 -6.85 -24.48 4.06
C ASP A 194 -8.33 -24.46 3.66
N VAL A 195 -8.89 -25.60 3.24
CA VAL A 195 -10.35 -25.73 3.02
C VAL A 195 -11.09 -25.47 4.33
N GLU A 196 -10.66 -26.11 5.43
CA GLU A 196 -11.32 -25.93 6.73
C GLU A 196 -11.24 -24.48 7.22
N ARG A 197 -10.08 -23.82 7.07
CA ARG A 197 -9.90 -22.39 7.39
C ARG A 197 -10.90 -21.51 6.66
N LEU A 198 -11.01 -21.67 5.34
CA LEU A 198 -11.92 -20.88 4.51
C LEU A 198 -13.39 -21.12 4.88
N VAL A 199 -13.78 -22.38 5.07
CA VAL A 199 -15.15 -22.76 5.50
C VAL A 199 -15.47 -22.10 6.84
N LYS A 200 -14.61 -22.28 7.85
CA LYS A 200 -14.81 -21.74 9.20
C LYS A 200 -14.87 -20.21 9.23
N VAL A 201 -13.99 -19.53 8.51
CA VAL A 201 -14.02 -18.06 8.40
C VAL A 201 -15.31 -17.60 7.71
N ARG A 202 -15.71 -18.23 6.59
CA ARG A 202 -16.95 -17.90 5.87
C ARG A 202 -18.19 -18.11 6.74
N GLU A 203 -18.28 -19.24 7.44
CA GLU A 203 -19.38 -19.54 8.38
C GLU A 203 -19.44 -18.52 9.52
N ALA A 204 -18.27 -18.14 10.05
CA ALA A 204 -18.16 -17.22 11.19
C ALA A 204 -18.70 -15.83 10.89
N VAL A 205 -18.48 -15.32 9.67
CA VAL A 205 -18.91 -13.96 9.27
C VAL A 205 -20.25 -13.95 8.54
N GLY A 206 -20.80 -15.12 8.16
CA GLY A 206 -22.07 -15.24 7.46
C GLY A 206 -22.05 -14.68 6.02
N PRO A 207 -23.19 -14.60 5.33
CA PRO A 207 -23.28 -14.05 3.99
C PRO A 207 -23.11 -12.51 4.01
N GLY A 208 -22.55 -11.95 2.94
CA GLY A 208 -22.44 -10.50 2.75
C GLY A 208 -21.01 -9.94 2.89
N PRO A 209 -20.27 -10.20 3.99
CA PRO A 209 -18.86 -9.81 4.04
C PRO A 209 -18.03 -10.43 2.92
N ILE A 210 -17.02 -9.71 2.43
CA ILE A 210 -16.07 -10.24 1.45
C ILE A 210 -15.02 -11.08 2.18
N VAL A 211 -14.79 -12.31 1.70
CA VAL A 211 -13.75 -13.22 2.22
C VAL A 211 -12.85 -13.63 1.07
N TYR A 212 -11.54 -13.61 1.29
CA TYR A 212 -10.56 -14.13 0.35
C TYR A 212 -9.43 -14.84 1.06
N GLY A 213 -8.92 -15.89 0.42
CA GLY A 213 -7.83 -16.70 0.93
C GLY A 213 -6.53 -16.36 0.21
N ASP A 214 -5.48 -16.06 0.96
CA ASP A 214 -4.20 -15.59 0.45
C ASP A 214 -3.06 -16.56 0.79
N TRP A 215 -2.41 -17.09 -0.26
CA TRP A 215 -1.25 -17.98 -0.13
C TRP A 215 0.10 -17.30 -0.31
N ASN A 216 0.15 -16.01 -0.63
CA ASN A 216 1.41 -15.30 -0.90
C ASN A 216 2.35 -16.09 -1.82
N CYS A 217 1.86 -16.60 -2.94
CA CYS A 217 2.54 -17.47 -3.90
C CYS A 217 2.86 -18.90 -3.42
N GLY A 218 2.54 -19.30 -2.20
CA GLY A 218 3.08 -20.52 -1.56
C GLY A 218 2.38 -21.82 -1.93
N ALA A 219 1.28 -21.81 -2.69
CA ALA A 219 0.60 -23.06 -3.08
C ALA A 219 1.09 -23.59 -4.43
N THR A 220 1.09 -24.93 -4.56
CA THR A 220 1.17 -25.55 -5.89
C THR A 220 -0.15 -25.33 -6.65
N SER A 221 -0.10 -25.31 -7.99
CA SER A 221 -1.34 -25.21 -8.78
C SER A 221 -2.28 -26.40 -8.56
N LEU A 222 -1.75 -27.57 -8.20
CA LEU A 222 -2.55 -28.74 -7.85
C LEU A 222 -3.33 -28.52 -6.56
N ASP A 223 -2.66 -28.10 -5.48
CA ASP A 223 -3.30 -27.96 -4.17
C ASP A 223 -4.24 -26.75 -4.12
N ALA A 224 -3.84 -25.61 -4.67
CA ALA A 224 -4.73 -24.47 -4.82
C ALA A 224 -5.98 -24.78 -5.66
N SER A 225 -5.86 -25.63 -6.70
CA SER A 225 -7.00 -26.11 -7.48
C SER A 225 -7.90 -27.05 -6.68
N ARG A 226 -7.34 -27.88 -5.81
CA ARG A 226 -8.12 -28.75 -4.90
C ARG A 226 -8.91 -27.92 -3.90
N VAL A 227 -8.25 -26.98 -3.24
CA VAL A 227 -8.91 -26.04 -2.32
C VAL A 227 -10.00 -25.27 -3.06
N GLY A 228 -9.67 -24.62 -4.19
CA GLY A 228 -10.62 -23.81 -4.94
C GLY A 228 -11.88 -24.60 -5.36
N ARG A 229 -11.72 -25.87 -5.80
CA ARG A 229 -12.90 -26.71 -6.09
C ARG A 229 -13.70 -27.08 -4.86
N ALA A 230 -13.04 -27.41 -3.75
CA ALA A 230 -13.72 -27.81 -2.51
C ALA A 230 -14.56 -26.66 -1.94
N VAL A 231 -14.12 -25.41 -2.11
CA VAL A 231 -14.81 -24.20 -1.60
C VAL A 231 -15.56 -23.42 -2.70
N SER A 232 -15.69 -23.96 -3.91
CA SER A 232 -16.33 -23.29 -5.05
C SER A 232 -17.81 -22.93 -4.84
N HIS A 233 -18.46 -23.57 -3.88
CA HIS A 233 -19.83 -23.28 -3.44
C HIS A 233 -19.93 -22.12 -2.45
N LEU A 234 -18.80 -21.62 -1.96
CA LEU A 234 -18.71 -20.47 -1.06
C LEU A 234 -18.48 -19.19 -1.87
N ASP A 235 -19.06 -18.10 -1.40
CA ASP A 235 -18.78 -16.76 -1.96
C ASP A 235 -17.45 -16.22 -1.41
N ILE A 236 -16.36 -16.63 -2.04
CA ILE A 236 -14.98 -16.24 -1.67
C ILE A 236 -14.17 -15.94 -2.93
N MET A 237 -13.06 -15.21 -2.73
CA MET A 237 -12.06 -14.91 -3.75
C MET A 237 -10.74 -15.61 -3.39
N LEU A 238 -9.95 -16.00 -4.36
CA LEU A 238 -8.59 -16.52 -4.14
C LEU A 238 -7.57 -15.40 -4.38
N GLU A 239 -6.61 -15.25 -3.48
CA GLU A 239 -5.53 -14.28 -3.63
C GLU A 239 -4.19 -14.98 -3.83
N GLN A 240 -3.49 -14.59 -4.90
CA GLN A 240 -2.12 -14.97 -5.25
C GLN A 240 -1.75 -16.42 -4.84
N PRO A 241 -2.47 -17.44 -5.35
CA PRO A 241 -2.24 -18.80 -4.89
C PRO A 241 -0.88 -19.35 -5.30
N CYS A 242 -0.38 -18.99 -6.49
CA CYS A 242 0.81 -19.59 -7.08
C CYS A 242 1.86 -18.54 -7.47
N ALA A 243 3.09 -19.02 -7.66
CA ALA A 243 4.26 -18.21 -8.00
C ALA A 243 4.35 -17.81 -9.49
N THR A 244 3.42 -18.28 -10.35
CA THR A 244 3.35 -17.87 -11.77
C THR A 244 1.93 -17.53 -12.19
N LEU A 245 1.79 -16.57 -13.13
CA LEU A 245 0.47 -16.20 -13.67
C LEU A 245 -0.19 -17.39 -14.39
N ASP A 246 0.58 -18.24 -15.04
CA ASP A 246 0.05 -19.41 -15.77
C ASP A 246 -0.52 -20.46 -14.80
N ASP A 247 0.11 -20.66 -13.63
CA ASP A 247 -0.42 -21.54 -12.58
C ASP A 247 -1.67 -20.92 -11.92
N CYS A 248 -1.68 -19.61 -11.66
CA CYS A 248 -2.87 -18.90 -11.21
C CYS A 248 -4.02 -19.06 -12.22
N ALA A 249 -3.74 -19.00 -13.52
CA ALA A 249 -4.75 -19.21 -14.56
C ALA A 249 -5.33 -20.65 -14.55
N ARG A 250 -4.49 -21.67 -14.29
CA ARG A 250 -4.97 -23.05 -14.08
C ARG A 250 -5.89 -23.18 -12.86
N VAL A 251 -5.52 -22.54 -11.75
CA VAL A 251 -6.35 -22.51 -10.53
C VAL A 251 -7.69 -21.82 -10.82
N ARG A 252 -7.68 -20.68 -11.49
CA ARG A 252 -8.90 -19.96 -11.89
C ARG A 252 -9.80 -20.83 -12.77
N ALA A 253 -9.23 -21.43 -13.79
CA ALA A 253 -9.98 -22.30 -14.72
C ALA A 253 -10.59 -23.51 -14.04
N SER A 254 -9.93 -24.09 -13.02
CA SER A 254 -10.39 -25.29 -12.32
C SER A 254 -11.40 -25.00 -11.22
N SER A 255 -11.35 -23.84 -10.56
CA SER A 255 -12.22 -23.47 -9.44
C SER A 255 -13.42 -22.63 -9.85
N GLY A 256 -13.29 -21.80 -10.89
CA GLY A 256 -14.26 -20.80 -11.29
C GLY A 256 -14.35 -19.59 -10.34
N LEU A 257 -13.61 -19.58 -9.24
CA LEU A 257 -13.63 -18.52 -8.23
C LEU A 257 -12.94 -17.23 -8.72
N PRO A 258 -13.42 -16.05 -8.32
CA PRO A 258 -12.73 -14.79 -8.60
C PRO A 258 -11.32 -14.79 -8.01
N MET A 259 -10.41 -14.03 -8.66
CA MET A 259 -9.01 -13.99 -8.28
C MET A 259 -8.52 -12.56 -8.06
N LYS A 260 -7.83 -12.36 -6.95
CA LYS A 260 -7.03 -11.17 -6.64
C LYS A 260 -5.56 -11.49 -6.87
N LEU A 261 -4.85 -10.63 -7.57
CA LEU A 261 -3.40 -10.74 -7.76
C LEU A 261 -2.69 -9.75 -6.83
N ASP A 262 -1.56 -10.18 -6.30
CA ASP A 262 -0.66 -9.38 -5.47
C ASP A 262 0.77 -9.41 -6.04
N GLU A 263 1.63 -10.32 -5.59
CA GLU A 263 3.08 -10.29 -5.87
C GLU A 263 3.39 -10.28 -7.36
N LEU A 264 2.60 -10.97 -8.17
CA LEU A 264 2.82 -11.06 -9.62
C LEU A 264 2.26 -9.87 -10.43
N ALA A 265 1.56 -8.94 -9.79
CA ALA A 265 1.05 -7.73 -10.40
C ALA A 265 1.88 -6.52 -9.93
N HIS A 266 3.00 -6.24 -10.60
CA HIS A 266 4.00 -5.26 -10.13
C HIS A 266 4.40 -4.22 -11.19
N ASP A 267 3.93 -4.37 -12.43
CA ASP A 267 4.16 -3.43 -13.53
C ASP A 267 3.06 -3.49 -14.58
N THR A 268 3.14 -2.63 -15.58
CA THR A 268 2.17 -2.57 -16.69
C THR A 268 2.10 -3.87 -17.47
N GLU A 269 3.24 -4.53 -17.72
CA GLU A 269 3.29 -5.78 -18.51
C GLU A 269 2.58 -6.92 -17.78
N SER A 270 2.87 -7.09 -16.50
CA SER A 270 2.23 -8.11 -15.66
C SER A 270 0.72 -7.89 -15.53
N LEU A 271 0.25 -6.64 -15.38
CA LEU A 271 -1.18 -6.32 -15.37
C LEU A 271 -1.87 -6.66 -16.69
N LEU A 272 -1.29 -6.28 -17.83
CA LEU A 272 -1.83 -6.60 -19.15
C LEU A 272 -1.84 -8.12 -19.42
N ARG A 273 -0.79 -8.84 -19.00
CA ARG A 273 -0.73 -10.30 -19.10
C ARG A 273 -1.78 -10.97 -18.24
N ALA A 274 -1.95 -10.53 -16.99
CA ALA A 274 -2.97 -11.04 -16.08
C ALA A 274 -4.40 -10.80 -16.60
N HIS A 275 -4.65 -9.63 -17.16
CA HIS A 275 -5.93 -9.32 -17.82
C HIS A 275 -6.18 -10.25 -19.02
N LYS A 276 -5.18 -10.45 -19.88
CA LYS A 276 -5.28 -11.37 -21.02
C LYS A 276 -5.57 -12.82 -20.59
N LEU A 277 -5.04 -13.24 -19.45
CA LEU A 277 -5.29 -14.56 -18.87
C LEU A 277 -6.64 -14.68 -18.12
N ALA A 278 -7.42 -13.58 -18.04
CA ALA A 278 -8.68 -13.49 -17.32
C ALA A 278 -8.60 -13.91 -15.83
N ILE A 279 -7.51 -13.51 -15.15
CA ILE A 279 -7.24 -13.82 -13.74
C ILE A 279 -7.14 -12.55 -12.87
N MET A 280 -7.59 -11.41 -13.36
CA MET A 280 -7.45 -10.12 -12.70
C MET A 280 -8.82 -9.52 -12.37
N ASP A 281 -9.57 -10.18 -11.48
CA ASP A 281 -10.83 -9.60 -10.94
C ASP A 281 -10.52 -8.48 -9.94
N ALA A 282 -9.43 -8.65 -9.17
CA ALA A 282 -8.89 -7.64 -8.28
C ALA A 282 -7.35 -7.64 -8.28
N VAL A 283 -6.75 -6.53 -7.86
CA VAL A 283 -5.29 -6.33 -7.76
C VAL A 283 -4.94 -5.63 -6.47
N ALA A 284 -3.89 -6.08 -5.78
CA ALA A 284 -3.23 -5.34 -4.72
C ALA A 284 -2.29 -4.29 -5.33
N VAL A 285 -2.71 -3.04 -5.31
CA VAL A 285 -1.89 -1.90 -5.75
C VAL A 285 -1.07 -1.42 -4.56
N LYS A 286 0.08 -2.08 -4.36
CA LYS A 286 1.07 -1.73 -3.32
C LYS A 286 2.00 -0.65 -3.85
N LEU A 287 2.06 0.50 -3.17
CA LEU A 287 2.81 1.66 -3.64
C LEU A 287 4.28 1.32 -3.92
N SER A 288 4.95 0.67 -2.96
CA SER A 288 6.37 0.32 -3.07
C SER A 288 6.65 -0.70 -4.17
N LYS A 289 5.74 -1.65 -4.38
CA LYS A 289 5.85 -2.70 -5.41
C LYS A 289 5.81 -2.12 -6.82
N PHE A 290 5.05 -1.05 -7.04
CA PHE A 290 5.01 -0.34 -8.31
C PHE A 290 6.10 0.74 -8.44
N GLY A 291 6.67 1.23 -7.33
CA GLY A 291 7.73 2.22 -7.33
C GLY A 291 7.29 3.62 -6.88
N GLY A 292 6.28 3.70 -6.03
CA GLY A 292 5.76 4.93 -5.42
C GLY A 292 4.38 5.35 -5.94
N LEU A 293 3.90 6.49 -5.46
CA LEU A 293 2.60 7.06 -5.83
C LEU A 293 2.47 7.34 -7.33
N SER A 294 3.54 7.82 -7.97
CA SER A 294 3.56 8.09 -9.42
C SER A 294 3.24 6.84 -10.23
N ALA A 295 3.94 5.74 -9.96
CA ALA A 295 3.76 4.50 -10.70
C ALA A 295 2.47 3.77 -10.28
N ALA A 296 2.13 3.77 -8.99
CA ALA A 296 0.88 3.19 -8.49
C ALA A 296 -0.35 3.94 -9.02
N GLY A 297 -0.26 5.27 -9.20
CA GLY A 297 -1.29 6.07 -9.86
C GLY A 297 -1.56 5.62 -11.29
N ARG A 298 -0.50 5.39 -12.08
CA ARG A 298 -0.64 4.85 -13.46
C ARG A 298 -1.21 3.43 -13.46
N ALA A 299 -0.77 2.58 -12.52
CA ALA A 299 -1.31 1.21 -12.36
C ALA A 299 -2.79 1.24 -11.99
N ARG A 300 -3.21 2.13 -11.06
CA ARG A 300 -4.60 2.39 -10.71
C ARG A 300 -5.44 2.74 -11.94
N ASP A 301 -4.96 3.68 -12.76
CA ASP A 301 -5.69 4.14 -13.95
C ASP A 301 -5.84 3.01 -14.98
N LEU A 302 -4.79 2.21 -15.18
CA LEU A 302 -4.86 1.02 -16.02
C LEU A 302 -5.86 -0.01 -15.48
N CYS A 303 -5.83 -0.31 -14.19
CA CYS A 303 -6.78 -1.23 -13.56
C CYS A 303 -8.23 -0.74 -13.68
N GLN A 304 -8.47 0.58 -13.51
CA GLN A 304 -9.78 1.18 -13.74
C GLN A 304 -10.25 0.97 -15.18
N TYR A 305 -9.39 1.22 -16.16
CA TYR A 305 -9.69 1.03 -17.58
C TYR A 305 -9.99 -0.43 -17.91
N LEU A 306 -9.22 -1.38 -17.37
CA LEU A 306 -9.39 -2.80 -17.57
C LEU A 306 -10.54 -3.41 -16.75
N GLY A 307 -11.18 -2.65 -15.88
CA GLY A 307 -12.35 -3.09 -15.12
C GLY A 307 -12.05 -3.84 -13.82
N ALA A 308 -10.78 -3.95 -13.40
CA ALA A 308 -10.40 -4.62 -12.17
C ALA A 308 -10.75 -3.81 -10.92
N LYS A 309 -11.06 -4.49 -9.81
CA LYS A 309 -11.11 -3.88 -8.48
C LYS A 309 -9.70 -3.76 -7.89
N MET A 310 -9.50 -2.86 -6.95
CA MET A 310 -8.19 -2.62 -6.36
C MET A 310 -8.26 -2.60 -4.83
N CYS A 311 -7.33 -3.31 -4.21
CA CYS A 311 -6.88 -3.05 -2.86
C CYS A 311 -5.73 -2.06 -2.96
N VAL A 312 -5.89 -0.84 -2.41
CA VAL A 312 -4.82 0.16 -2.42
C VAL A 312 -4.11 0.13 -1.07
N GLU A 313 -2.86 -0.30 -1.09
CA GLU A 313 -2.10 -0.60 0.13
C GLU A 313 -0.60 -0.47 -0.09
N ASP A 314 0.20 -0.94 0.87
CA ASP A 314 1.62 -1.23 0.65
C ASP A 314 1.97 -2.61 1.24
N THR A 315 3.21 -3.01 1.10
CA THR A 315 3.72 -4.30 1.59
C THR A 315 3.56 -4.42 3.10
N TRP A 316 4.02 -3.40 3.81
CA TRP A 316 3.89 -3.12 5.23
C TRP A 316 4.21 -1.63 5.44
N GLY A 317 4.12 -1.11 6.66
CA GLY A 317 4.48 0.27 6.91
C GLY A 317 3.80 0.87 8.13
N SER A 318 4.11 2.13 8.37
CA SER A 318 3.54 2.94 9.44
C SER A 318 2.53 3.96 8.89
N ASP A 319 2.44 5.09 9.54
CA ASP A 319 1.49 6.17 9.24
C ASP A 319 1.72 6.85 7.89
N ILE A 320 2.98 6.93 7.44
CA ILE A 320 3.34 7.60 6.18
C ILE A 320 2.87 6.77 4.99
N ALA A 321 3.19 5.48 4.97
CA ALA A 321 2.73 4.55 3.94
C ALA A 321 1.20 4.43 3.95
N THR A 322 0.58 4.37 5.14
CA THR A 322 -0.88 4.39 5.29
C THR A 322 -1.49 5.65 4.68
N ALA A 323 -1.00 6.84 5.01
CA ALA A 323 -1.51 8.10 4.48
C ALA A 323 -1.39 8.16 2.95
N ALA A 324 -0.25 7.77 2.39
CA ALA A 324 -0.03 7.74 0.94
C ALA A 324 -1.04 6.80 0.24
N ALA A 325 -1.26 5.59 0.77
CA ALA A 325 -2.24 4.64 0.24
C ALA A 325 -3.67 5.20 0.32
N LEU A 326 -4.03 5.86 1.43
CA LEU A 326 -5.35 6.47 1.60
C LEU A 326 -5.61 7.57 0.56
N HIS A 327 -4.61 8.42 0.27
CA HIS A 327 -4.75 9.45 -0.76
C HIS A 327 -4.99 8.86 -2.15
N LEU A 328 -4.28 7.81 -2.53
CA LEU A 328 -4.52 7.14 -3.81
C LEU A 328 -5.89 6.44 -3.83
N GLY A 329 -6.24 5.74 -2.73
CA GLY A 329 -7.51 5.03 -2.60
C GLY A 329 -8.72 5.95 -2.69
N ILE A 330 -8.70 7.10 -2.01
CA ILE A 330 -9.82 8.06 -2.02
C ILE A 330 -10.00 8.76 -3.37
N ALA A 331 -8.92 8.88 -4.15
CA ALA A 331 -8.94 9.42 -5.51
C ALA A 331 -9.30 8.38 -6.58
N THR A 332 -9.47 7.11 -6.20
CA THR A 332 -9.87 6.02 -7.07
C THR A 332 -11.40 5.97 -7.23
N ASP A 333 -11.88 5.51 -8.39
CA ASP A 333 -13.31 5.30 -8.63
C ASP A 333 -13.90 4.35 -7.55
N PRO A 334 -14.94 4.77 -6.80
CA PRO A 334 -15.56 3.94 -5.76
C PRO A 334 -16.00 2.55 -6.25
N ALA A 335 -16.43 2.43 -7.51
CA ALA A 335 -16.79 1.15 -8.10
C ALA A 335 -15.59 0.22 -8.31
N ARG A 336 -14.38 0.75 -8.29
CA ARG A 336 -13.11 0.03 -8.49
C ARG A 336 -12.30 -0.16 -7.20
N VAL A 337 -12.65 0.52 -6.13
CA VAL A 337 -12.04 0.25 -4.81
C VAL A 337 -12.65 -1.04 -4.26
N LEU A 338 -11.81 -2.04 -3.99
CA LEU A 338 -12.17 -3.20 -3.18
C LEU A 338 -12.06 -2.83 -1.70
N ASN A 339 -10.87 -2.41 -1.28
CA ASN A 339 -10.54 -1.99 0.07
C ASN A 339 -9.19 -1.23 0.09
N VAL A 340 -8.80 -0.82 1.28
CA VAL A 340 -7.45 -0.33 1.61
C VAL A 340 -6.94 -1.03 2.86
N CYS A 341 -5.63 -0.92 3.13
CA CYS A 341 -5.04 -1.35 4.39
C CYS A 341 -4.60 -0.13 5.20
N ASP A 342 -4.96 -0.08 6.47
CA ASP A 342 -4.38 0.85 7.42
C ASP A 342 -3.20 0.18 8.13
N LEU A 343 -2.06 0.13 7.46
CA LEU A 343 -0.85 -0.56 7.88
C LEU A 343 -0.44 -0.18 9.30
N SER A 344 -0.52 1.11 9.64
CA SER A 344 -0.26 1.64 10.98
C SER A 344 -1.17 1.08 12.08
N GLY A 345 -2.28 0.48 11.72
CA GLY A 345 -3.19 -0.21 12.67
C GLY A 345 -2.74 -1.62 13.06
N TYR A 346 -1.66 -2.11 12.48
CA TYR A 346 -1.10 -3.44 12.73
C TYR A 346 0.22 -3.42 13.49
N VAL A 347 0.87 -2.26 13.62
CA VAL A 347 2.24 -2.14 14.12
C VAL A 347 2.42 -1.04 15.17
N ALA A 348 3.54 -1.11 15.88
CA ALA A 348 4.08 -0.06 16.74
C ALA A 348 5.60 0.08 16.50
N PRO A 349 6.19 1.27 16.68
CA PRO A 349 5.54 2.53 17.08
C PRO A 349 4.79 3.22 15.94
N ARG A 350 3.93 4.18 16.30
CA ARG A 350 3.34 5.14 15.37
C ARG A 350 4.35 6.25 15.10
N VAL A 351 4.66 6.54 13.83
CA VAL A 351 5.61 7.62 13.45
C VAL A 351 4.92 8.97 13.25
N ALA A 352 3.60 8.97 13.09
CA ALA A 352 2.77 10.17 13.04
C ALA A 352 1.50 9.95 13.89
N PRO A 353 1.56 10.14 15.22
CA PRO A 353 0.46 9.77 16.13
C PRO A 353 -0.88 10.48 15.86
N THR A 354 -0.86 11.59 15.13
CA THR A 354 -2.07 12.33 14.71
C THR A 354 -2.68 11.85 13.40
N ALA A 355 -2.06 10.89 12.72
CA ALA A 355 -2.57 10.32 11.49
C ALA A 355 -3.92 9.59 11.73
N PRO A 356 -4.77 9.47 10.70
CA PRO A 356 -6.07 8.83 10.80
C PRO A 356 -5.99 7.41 11.37
N VAL A 357 -7.03 7.03 12.10
CA VAL A 357 -7.22 5.67 12.62
C VAL A 357 -8.54 5.10 12.13
N ARG A 358 -8.64 3.77 12.10
CA ARG A 358 -9.85 3.07 11.70
C ARG A 358 -11.03 3.35 12.62
N THR A 359 -12.22 3.47 12.03
CA THR A 359 -13.49 3.58 12.75
C THR A 359 -14.53 2.72 12.05
N ASN A 360 -15.10 1.75 12.77
CA ASN A 360 -16.13 0.85 12.23
C ASN A 360 -15.73 0.20 10.88
N GLY A 361 -14.53 -0.34 10.79
CA GLY A 361 -14.03 -1.01 9.58
C GLY A 361 -13.76 -0.08 8.39
N ARG A 362 -13.70 1.22 8.60
CA ARG A 362 -13.45 2.25 7.58
C ARG A 362 -12.39 3.24 8.05
N ILE A 363 -11.82 3.99 7.10
CA ILE A 363 -10.82 5.01 7.38
C ILE A 363 -10.96 6.19 6.40
N SER A 364 -10.79 7.41 6.90
CA SER A 364 -10.76 8.63 6.07
C SER A 364 -9.32 9.05 5.79
N PRO A 365 -9.04 9.68 4.62
CA PRO A 365 -7.72 10.23 4.34
C PRO A 365 -7.46 11.46 5.23
N PRO A 366 -6.17 11.83 5.43
CA PRO A 366 -5.82 13.13 6.01
C PRO A 366 -6.31 14.29 5.14
N GLU A 367 -6.60 15.44 5.76
CA GLU A 367 -7.17 16.62 5.06
C GLU A 367 -6.14 17.74 4.81
N GLY A 368 -4.94 17.67 5.40
CA GLY A 368 -3.89 18.69 5.26
C GLY A 368 -3.19 18.67 3.90
N ALA A 369 -2.44 19.73 3.60
CA ALA A 369 -1.60 19.79 2.41
C ALA A 369 -0.52 18.68 2.42
N GLY A 370 -0.18 18.17 1.26
CA GLY A 370 0.72 17.02 1.13
C GLY A 370 0.06 15.72 1.63
N LEU A 371 0.81 14.94 2.41
CA LEU A 371 0.30 13.75 3.11
C LEU A 371 -0.70 14.11 4.22
N GLY A 372 -0.74 15.38 4.67
CA GLY A 372 -1.67 15.84 5.68
C GLY A 372 -1.47 15.24 7.07
N ILE A 373 -0.30 14.68 7.37
CA ILE A 373 0.08 14.11 8.67
C ILE A 373 1.28 14.86 9.26
N ILE A 374 1.46 14.73 10.56
CA ILE A 374 2.61 15.32 11.27
C ILE A 374 3.50 14.17 11.75
N VAL A 375 4.64 14.03 11.10
CA VAL A 375 5.65 13.03 11.49
C VAL A 375 6.39 13.49 12.74
N ASP A 376 6.52 12.63 13.73
CA ASP A 376 7.26 12.89 14.95
C ASP A 376 8.77 12.66 14.73
N ALA A 377 9.42 13.66 14.13
CA ALA A 377 10.86 13.61 13.86
C ALA A 377 11.70 13.50 15.15
N VAL A 378 11.18 13.91 16.30
CA VAL A 378 11.88 13.77 17.58
C VAL A 378 11.87 12.32 18.04
N ALA A 379 10.74 11.63 17.89
CA ALA A 379 10.64 10.20 18.20
C ALA A 379 11.47 9.32 17.25
N LEU A 380 11.66 9.74 16.00
CA LEU A 380 12.56 9.06 15.04
C LEU A 380 14.03 9.15 15.47
N GLY A 381 14.43 10.18 16.23
CA GLY A 381 15.82 10.42 16.62
C GLY A 381 16.72 10.91 15.48
N ALA A 382 18.02 10.72 15.63
CA ALA A 382 18.98 11.08 14.58
C ALA A 382 18.83 10.14 13.36
N PRO A 383 18.91 10.68 12.13
CA PRO A 383 18.92 9.84 10.93
C PRO A 383 20.16 8.96 10.87
N ASP A 384 20.01 7.75 10.32
CA ASP A 384 21.11 6.81 10.10
C ASP A 384 22.02 7.29 8.96
N VAL A 385 21.44 7.94 7.95
CA VAL A 385 22.13 8.48 6.79
C VAL A 385 21.60 9.87 6.46
N VAL A 386 22.50 10.78 6.15
CA VAL A 386 22.20 12.13 5.63
C VAL A 386 22.98 12.34 4.35
N LEU A 387 22.28 12.71 3.28
CA LEU A 387 22.85 13.08 1.98
C LEU A 387 22.68 14.60 1.82
N GLU A 388 23.77 15.33 1.56
CA GLU A 388 23.83 16.80 1.40
C GLU A 388 24.63 17.21 0.17
#